data_76bb46240b911d8505cc147536c7839f
#
_entry.id   76bb46240b911d8505cc147536c7839f
#
_cell.length_a   1.000
_cell.length_b   1.000
_cell.length_c   1.000
_cell.angle_alpha   90.00
_cell.angle_beta   90.00
_cell.angle_gamma   90.00
#
_symmetry.space_group_name_H-M   'P 1'
#
loop_
_entity.id
_entity.type
_entity.pdbx_description
1 polymer ?
#
loop_
_entity_poly.entity_id
_entity_poly.type
_entity_poly.pdbx_seq_one_letter_code
_entity_poly.pdbx_strand_id
1 'polypeptide(L)'
;MNAPLHTPLAFIGGGNMASAIIGGLIKQGLPATLIDVVEPYAPQRDKLRTQFPGVSVLEGASTALARAGLVVWAVKPQTFKDAALACAAHTAGALHLSVAAGIRSDSMASWLGTERIVRAMPNTPALVGQGMTGLYARPGASASDRAQVEAVVATTGAHVWLQRESDLDTVTALSGSGPAYVFYFLEAMREAGIHMGLDAATAQKLAIGTFVGASALAAASDEPPEV
;
A
#
# COMPACT_ATOMS: atom_id res chain seq x y z
N MET A 1 -0.30 -20.54 -4.41
CA MET A 1 -1.57 -19.79 -4.22
C MET A 1 -1.71 -19.60 -2.72
N ASN A 2 -1.66 -18.36 -2.22
CA ASN A 2 -1.88 -18.07 -0.81
C ASN A 2 -3.33 -18.42 -0.44
N ALA A 3 -3.53 -18.97 0.76
CA ALA A 3 -4.88 -19.25 1.26
C ALA A 3 -5.70 -17.94 1.27
N PRO A 4 -6.99 -17.97 0.88
CA PRO A 4 -7.80 -16.77 0.89
C PRO A 4 -7.90 -16.20 2.31
N LEU A 5 -7.77 -14.89 2.42
CA LEU A 5 -8.00 -14.18 3.68
C LEU A 5 -9.49 -14.34 4.06
N HIS A 6 -9.73 -14.87 5.24
CA HIS A 6 -11.10 -15.00 5.80
C HIS A 6 -11.30 -14.14 7.06
N THR A 7 -10.25 -13.40 7.45
CA THR A 7 -10.26 -12.59 8.65
C THR A 7 -10.83 -11.20 8.33
N PRO A 8 -11.73 -10.65 9.17
CA PRO A 8 -12.16 -9.26 9.02
C PRO A 8 -10.98 -8.29 9.08
N LEU A 9 -11.00 -7.27 8.21
CA LEU A 9 -10.00 -6.23 8.14
C LEU A 9 -10.60 -4.87 8.47
N ALA A 10 -9.82 -4.03 9.14
CA ALA A 10 -10.14 -2.62 9.30
C ALA A 10 -9.09 -1.75 8.61
N PHE A 11 -9.53 -0.73 7.91
CA PHE A 11 -8.67 0.30 7.33
C PHE A 11 -8.87 1.60 8.10
N ILE A 12 -7.79 2.17 8.60
CA ILE A 12 -7.79 3.50 9.20
C ILE A 12 -7.25 4.48 8.15
N GLY A 13 -8.17 5.26 7.59
CA GLY A 13 -7.98 6.07 6.39
C GLY A 13 -8.44 5.35 5.12
N GLY A 14 -9.21 6.06 4.29
CA GLY A 14 -9.82 5.57 3.06
C GLY A 14 -9.26 6.19 1.78
N GLY A 15 -7.99 6.65 1.78
CA GLY A 15 -7.34 7.29 0.64
C GLY A 15 -7.00 6.32 -0.51
N ASN A 16 -6.18 6.80 -1.45
CA ASN A 16 -5.84 6.05 -2.67
C ASN A 16 -5.20 4.68 -2.38
N MET A 17 -4.25 4.63 -1.42
CA MET A 17 -3.58 3.37 -1.09
C MET A 17 -4.55 2.37 -0.43
N ALA A 18 -5.40 2.82 0.49
CA ALA A 18 -6.46 1.97 1.06
C ALA A 18 -7.39 1.46 -0.05
N SER A 19 -7.83 2.34 -0.96
CA SER A 19 -8.69 1.96 -2.09
C SER A 19 -8.04 0.93 -3.02
N ALA A 20 -6.73 1.05 -3.28
CA ALA A 20 -6.00 0.07 -4.08
C ALA A 20 -5.99 -1.33 -3.42
N ILE A 21 -5.67 -1.37 -2.11
CA ILE A 21 -5.64 -2.63 -1.35
C ILE A 21 -7.05 -3.23 -1.24
N ILE A 22 -8.05 -2.45 -0.88
CA ILE A 22 -9.45 -2.88 -0.77
C ILE A 22 -9.94 -3.46 -2.11
N GLY A 23 -9.73 -2.74 -3.20
CA GLY A 23 -10.10 -3.20 -4.54
C GLY A 23 -9.40 -4.49 -4.94
N GLY A 24 -8.11 -4.62 -4.62
CA GLY A 24 -7.34 -5.83 -4.85
C GLY A 24 -7.86 -7.03 -4.04
N LEU A 25 -8.17 -6.83 -2.75
CA LEU A 25 -8.73 -7.86 -1.87
C LEU A 25 -10.09 -8.36 -2.36
N ILE A 26 -11.00 -7.45 -2.70
CA ILE A 26 -12.32 -7.80 -3.24
C ILE A 26 -12.19 -8.56 -4.56
N LYS A 27 -11.30 -8.12 -5.45
CA LYS A 27 -11.01 -8.80 -6.73
C LYS A 27 -10.48 -10.23 -6.52
N GLN A 28 -9.76 -10.48 -5.42
CA GLN A 28 -9.28 -11.82 -5.04
C GLN A 28 -10.32 -12.65 -4.29
N GLY A 29 -11.54 -12.14 -4.11
CA GLY A 29 -12.66 -12.89 -3.54
C GLY A 29 -12.91 -12.63 -2.06
N LEU A 30 -12.23 -11.67 -1.41
CA LEU A 30 -12.59 -11.29 -0.05
C LEU A 30 -13.97 -10.63 -0.04
N PRO A 31 -14.94 -11.12 0.76
CA PRO A 31 -16.24 -10.47 0.88
C PRO A 31 -16.11 -9.03 1.39
N ALA A 32 -16.73 -8.08 0.69
CA ALA A 32 -16.72 -6.67 1.09
C ALA A 32 -17.23 -6.43 2.52
N THR A 33 -18.15 -7.27 2.99
CA THR A 33 -18.71 -7.25 4.36
C THR A 33 -17.69 -7.57 5.47
N LEU A 34 -16.52 -8.10 5.12
CA LEU A 34 -15.41 -8.32 6.04
C LEU A 34 -14.47 -7.10 6.14
N ILE A 35 -14.79 -6.00 5.47
CA ILE A 35 -13.94 -4.80 5.45
C ILE A 35 -14.69 -3.65 6.13
N ASP A 36 -14.05 -3.07 7.16
CA ASP A 36 -14.43 -1.80 7.78
C ASP A 36 -13.44 -0.72 7.40
N VAL A 37 -13.91 0.49 7.09
CA VAL A 37 -13.03 1.64 6.79
C VAL A 37 -13.42 2.79 7.70
N VAL A 38 -12.47 3.34 8.44
CA VAL A 38 -12.62 4.59 9.19
C VAL A 38 -12.11 5.75 8.34
N GLU A 39 -12.99 6.66 7.96
CA GLU A 39 -12.66 7.83 7.15
C GLU A 39 -13.46 9.05 7.65
N PRO A 40 -12.81 10.06 8.26
CA PRO A 40 -13.52 11.21 8.82
C PRO A 40 -14.07 12.17 7.76
N TYR A 41 -13.52 12.18 6.54
CA TYR A 41 -13.91 13.11 5.49
C TYR A 41 -15.13 12.61 4.70
N ALA A 42 -16.28 13.27 4.85
CA ALA A 42 -17.55 12.82 4.29
C ALA A 42 -17.52 12.56 2.76
N PRO A 43 -16.96 13.45 1.91
CA PRO A 43 -16.90 13.17 0.48
C PRO A 43 -16.10 11.91 0.13
N GLN A 44 -15.05 11.59 0.89
CA GLN A 44 -14.30 10.36 0.68
C GLN A 44 -15.09 9.12 1.13
N ARG A 45 -15.88 9.23 2.22
CA ARG A 45 -16.80 8.16 2.61
C ARG A 45 -17.81 7.83 1.51
N ASP A 46 -18.40 8.85 0.89
CA ASP A 46 -19.38 8.65 -0.18
C ASP A 46 -18.76 8.04 -1.42
N LYS A 47 -17.53 8.45 -1.77
CA LYS A 47 -16.74 7.81 -2.82
C LYS A 47 -16.48 6.33 -2.53
N LEU A 48 -16.07 5.99 -1.31
CA LEU A 48 -15.81 4.61 -0.91
C LEU A 48 -17.07 3.75 -0.96
N ARG A 49 -18.22 4.24 -0.49
CA ARG A 49 -19.51 3.54 -0.56
C ARG A 49 -19.94 3.25 -2.00
N THR A 50 -19.71 4.21 -2.88
CA THR A 50 -20.00 4.05 -4.32
C THR A 50 -19.04 3.07 -4.98
N GLN A 51 -17.75 3.16 -4.67
CA GLN A 51 -16.70 2.35 -5.30
C GLN A 51 -16.70 0.90 -4.80
N PHE A 52 -17.04 0.68 -3.52
CA PHE A 52 -16.99 -0.63 -2.87
C PHE A 52 -18.31 -0.94 -2.14
N PRO A 53 -19.37 -1.26 -2.88
CA PRO A 53 -20.65 -1.65 -2.25
C PRO A 53 -20.46 -2.83 -1.30
N GLY A 54 -21.03 -2.72 -0.09
CA GLY A 54 -20.90 -3.74 0.95
C GLY A 54 -19.75 -3.55 1.95
N VAL A 55 -18.81 -2.65 1.68
CA VAL A 55 -17.81 -2.23 2.68
C VAL A 55 -18.47 -1.33 3.73
N SER A 56 -18.20 -1.60 5.00
CA SER A 56 -18.67 -0.76 6.11
C SER A 56 -17.79 0.50 6.21
N VAL A 57 -18.36 1.68 6.03
CA VAL A 57 -17.61 2.95 6.05
C VAL A 57 -18.08 3.80 7.23
N LEU A 58 -17.20 3.94 8.21
CA LEU A 58 -17.39 4.61 9.50
C LEU A 58 -16.77 6.02 9.49
N GLU A 59 -17.33 6.94 10.25
CA GLU A 59 -16.80 8.29 10.42
C GLU A 59 -15.61 8.33 11.39
N GLY A 60 -15.63 7.49 12.42
CA GLY A 60 -14.61 7.45 13.46
C GLY A 60 -14.44 6.06 14.06
N ALA A 61 -13.49 5.93 14.97
CA ALA A 61 -13.25 4.72 15.72
C ALA A 61 -14.48 4.29 16.53
N SER A 62 -14.79 3.00 16.52
CA SER A 62 -15.93 2.43 17.26
C SER A 62 -15.68 0.97 17.61
N THR A 63 -16.55 0.40 18.43
CA THR A 63 -16.51 -1.03 18.79
C THR A 63 -16.64 -1.98 17.62
N ALA A 64 -17.11 -1.51 16.43
CA ALA A 64 -17.14 -2.30 15.21
C ALA A 64 -15.74 -2.81 14.79
N LEU A 65 -14.68 -2.06 15.12
CA LEU A 65 -13.30 -2.43 14.81
C LEU A 65 -12.80 -3.65 15.61
N ALA A 66 -13.47 -4.02 16.71
CA ALA A 66 -13.02 -5.11 17.59
C ALA A 66 -13.04 -6.50 16.91
N ARG A 67 -13.80 -6.64 15.81
CA ARG A 67 -13.82 -7.87 15.00
C ARG A 67 -12.61 -8.04 14.10
N ALA A 68 -11.83 -6.96 13.85
CA ALA A 68 -10.73 -6.97 12.91
C ALA A 68 -9.55 -7.81 13.45
N GLY A 69 -9.14 -8.80 12.69
CA GLY A 69 -7.89 -9.53 12.96
C GLY A 69 -6.65 -8.84 12.41
N LEU A 70 -6.85 -7.95 11.42
CA LEU A 70 -5.80 -7.11 10.85
C LEU A 70 -6.31 -5.69 10.62
N VAL A 71 -5.50 -4.71 11.05
CA VAL A 71 -5.76 -3.26 10.88
C VAL A 71 -4.71 -2.66 9.96
N VAL A 72 -5.15 -2.07 8.85
CA VAL A 72 -4.31 -1.37 7.87
C VAL A 72 -4.35 0.13 8.13
N TRP A 73 -3.21 0.72 8.46
CA TRP A 73 -3.03 2.14 8.72
C TRP A 73 -2.66 2.86 7.43
N ALA A 74 -3.63 3.54 6.81
CA ALA A 74 -3.48 4.27 5.55
C ALA A 74 -3.80 5.78 5.71
N VAL A 75 -3.49 6.32 6.87
CA VAL A 75 -3.62 7.75 7.21
C VAL A 75 -2.32 8.49 6.90
N LYS A 76 -2.44 9.81 6.74
CA LYS A 76 -1.26 10.69 6.61
C LYS A 76 -0.44 10.67 7.90
N PRO A 77 0.91 10.79 7.82
CA PRO A 77 1.78 10.79 9.00
C PRO A 77 1.35 11.77 10.10
N GLN A 78 0.90 12.95 9.71
CA GLN A 78 0.51 14.03 10.63
C GLN A 78 -0.70 13.68 11.52
N THR A 79 -1.59 12.82 11.04
CA THR A 79 -2.81 12.41 11.75
C THR A 79 -2.70 11.03 12.37
N PHE A 80 -1.57 10.35 12.19
CA PHE A 80 -1.41 8.95 12.59
C PHE A 80 -1.56 8.75 14.10
N LYS A 81 -0.87 9.57 14.91
CA LYS A 81 -0.90 9.46 16.36
C LYS A 81 -2.32 9.57 16.92
N ASP A 82 -3.05 10.57 16.50
CA ASP A 82 -4.41 10.82 17.01
C ASP A 82 -5.35 9.67 16.60
N ALA A 83 -5.24 9.19 15.36
CA ALA A 83 -5.98 8.04 14.89
C ALA A 83 -5.61 6.77 15.65
N ALA A 84 -4.32 6.54 15.94
CA ALA A 84 -3.85 5.39 16.71
C ALA A 84 -4.43 5.38 18.13
N LEU A 85 -4.34 6.50 18.83
CA LEU A 85 -4.87 6.64 20.19
C LEU A 85 -6.39 6.44 20.24
N ALA A 86 -7.13 6.94 19.23
CA ALA A 86 -8.59 6.76 19.15
C ALA A 86 -8.99 5.30 18.86
N CYS A 87 -8.17 4.54 18.12
CA CYS A 87 -8.47 3.16 17.74
C CYS A 87 -7.91 2.11 18.70
N ALA A 88 -6.89 2.43 19.52
CA ALA A 88 -6.13 1.47 20.31
C ALA A 88 -7.02 0.53 21.15
N ALA A 89 -7.99 1.08 21.89
CA ALA A 89 -8.91 0.29 22.72
C ALA A 89 -9.81 -0.68 21.92
N HIS A 90 -10.04 -0.39 20.63
CA HIS A 90 -10.90 -1.17 19.75
C HIS A 90 -10.14 -2.19 18.90
N THR A 91 -8.80 -2.14 18.88
CA THR A 91 -7.96 -2.94 17.99
C THR A 91 -6.86 -3.72 18.71
N ALA A 92 -6.93 -3.84 20.04
CA ALA A 92 -5.89 -4.41 20.89
C ALA A 92 -5.47 -5.85 20.52
N GLY A 93 -6.38 -6.66 19.96
CA GLY A 93 -6.10 -8.04 19.54
C GLY A 93 -5.62 -8.19 18.10
N ALA A 94 -5.62 -7.13 17.31
CA ALA A 94 -5.33 -7.17 15.89
C ALA A 94 -3.82 -7.19 15.59
N LEU A 95 -3.47 -7.67 14.38
CA LEU A 95 -2.22 -7.36 13.73
C LEU A 95 -2.31 -5.95 13.12
N HIS A 96 -1.26 -5.15 13.21
CA HIS A 96 -1.23 -3.81 12.63
C HIS A 96 -0.26 -3.74 11.46
N LEU A 97 -0.78 -3.41 10.27
CA LEU A 97 -0.01 -3.14 9.06
C LEU A 97 -0.05 -1.64 8.76
N SER A 98 1.08 -0.97 8.77
CA SER A 98 1.16 0.46 8.42
C SER A 98 1.73 0.66 7.02
N VAL A 99 1.00 1.40 6.17
CA VAL A 99 1.51 1.91 4.88
C VAL A 99 1.88 3.41 4.96
N ALA A 100 1.88 3.99 6.16
CA ALA A 100 2.25 5.39 6.37
C ALA A 100 3.77 5.55 6.36
N ALA A 101 4.27 6.44 5.50
CA ALA A 101 5.69 6.78 5.45
C ALA A 101 6.13 7.51 6.72
N GLY A 102 7.40 7.31 7.15
CA GLY A 102 8.04 8.09 8.20
C GLY A 102 7.59 7.81 9.64
N ILE A 103 6.58 6.98 9.87
CA ILE A 103 6.15 6.59 11.23
C ILE A 103 6.90 5.34 11.67
N ARG A 104 7.74 5.46 12.70
CA ARG A 104 8.52 4.34 13.23
C ARG A 104 7.64 3.35 14.00
N SER A 105 8.00 2.08 13.93
CA SER A 105 7.27 1.01 14.61
C SER A 105 7.29 1.13 16.14
N ASP A 106 8.33 1.71 16.71
CA ASP A 106 8.39 1.99 18.16
C ASP A 106 7.31 2.98 18.59
N SER A 107 7.11 4.06 17.82
CA SER A 107 6.04 5.01 18.07
C SER A 107 4.67 4.35 17.97
N MET A 108 4.47 3.52 16.94
CA MET A 108 3.22 2.75 16.79
C MET A 108 2.99 1.81 17.98
N ALA A 109 4.03 1.06 18.41
CA ALA A 109 3.93 0.15 19.54
C ALA A 109 3.53 0.88 20.83
N SER A 110 4.12 2.05 21.07
CA SER A 110 3.78 2.90 22.21
C SER A 110 2.34 3.41 22.18
N TRP A 111 1.82 3.82 21.00
CA TRP A 111 0.46 4.36 20.88
C TRP A 111 -0.62 3.27 20.88
N LEU A 112 -0.31 2.10 20.32
CA LEU A 112 -1.26 0.99 20.15
C LEU A 112 -1.18 -0.04 21.29
N GLY A 113 -0.13 -0.01 22.10
CA GLY A 113 0.06 -0.96 23.21
C GLY A 113 0.35 -2.39 22.74
N THR A 114 0.95 -2.58 21.55
CA THR A 114 1.21 -3.92 20.99
C THR A 114 2.50 -3.97 20.19
N GLU A 115 3.13 -5.15 20.16
CA GLU A 115 4.30 -5.45 19.37
C GLU A 115 3.96 -6.15 18.02
N ARG A 116 2.68 -6.50 17.79
CA ARG A 116 2.22 -7.14 16.54
C ARG A 116 2.07 -6.11 15.43
N ILE A 117 3.20 -5.61 14.94
CA ILE A 117 3.25 -4.52 13.96
C ILE A 117 4.15 -4.91 12.79
N VAL A 118 3.66 -4.65 11.58
CA VAL A 118 4.42 -4.67 10.33
C VAL A 118 4.33 -3.29 9.69
N ARG A 119 5.48 -2.78 9.24
CA ARG A 119 5.54 -1.59 8.39
C ARG A 119 5.69 -2.00 6.94
N ALA A 120 4.97 -1.32 6.08
CA ALA A 120 5.05 -1.45 4.63
C ALA A 120 5.35 -0.10 3.99
N MET A 121 6.21 -0.11 3.00
CA MET A 121 6.46 1.06 2.14
C MET A 121 6.12 0.69 0.69
N PRO A 122 4.85 0.84 0.30
CA PRO A 122 4.40 0.63 -1.08
C PRO A 122 4.75 1.84 -1.96
N ASN A 123 4.53 1.68 -3.27
CA ASN A 123 4.61 2.78 -4.23
C ASN A 123 3.32 2.92 -5.06
N THR A 124 3.19 4.01 -5.81
CA THR A 124 1.95 4.34 -6.54
C THR A 124 1.54 3.35 -7.64
N PRO A 125 2.43 2.57 -8.30
CA PRO A 125 2.00 1.50 -9.21
C PRO A 125 1.12 0.43 -8.56
N ALA A 126 1.01 0.37 -7.24
CA ALA A 126 0.03 -0.43 -6.51
C ALA A 126 -1.42 -0.18 -6.99
N LEU A 127 -1.73 1.04 -7.47
CA LEU A 127 -3.06 1.41 -8.02
C LEU A 127 -3.45 0.58 -9.24
N VAL A 128 -2.49 0.03 -9.95
CA VAL A 128 -2.68 -0.84 -11.13
C VAL A 128 -2.19 -2.26 -10.88
N GLY A 129 -1.95 -2.64 -9.63
CA GLY A 129 -1.51 -3.99 -9.24
C GLY A 129 -0.05 -4.32 -9.60
N GLN A 130 0.77 -3.33 -9.90
CA GLN A 130 2.18 -3.46 -10.25
C GLN A 130 3.09 -2.72 -9.29
N GLY A 131 2.68 -2.63 -8.03
CA GLY A 131 3.45 -2.01 -6.96
C GLY A 131 4.65 -2.85 -6.53
N MET A 132 5.62 -2.18 -5.89
CA MET A 132 6.69 -2.83 -5.16
C MET A 132 6.67 -2.33 -3.72
N THR A 133 6.65 -3.25 -2.76
CA THR A 133 6.47 -2.92 -1.34
C THR A 133 7.62 -3.46 -0.50
N GLY A 134 8.34 -2.60 0.20
CA GLY A 134 9.25 -3.01 1.27
C GLY A 134 8.46 -3.32 2.55
N LEU A 135 8.78 -4.43 3.22
CA LEU A 135 8.14 -4.88 4.46
C LEU A 135 9.15 -5.03 5.59
N TYR A 136 8.81 -4.54 6.76
CA TYR A 136 9.54 -4.79 8.00
C TYR A 136 8.59 -5.21 9.11
N ALA A 137 8.90 -6.32 9.79
CA ALA A 137 8.11 -6.82 10.92
C ALA A 137 8.86 -6.64 12.23
N ARG A 138 8.18 -6.11 13.26
CA ARG A 138 8.69 -6.16 14.63
C ARG A 138 8.80 -7.61 15.13
N PRO A 139 9.65 -7.88 16.16
CA PRO A 139 9.81 -9.23 16.72
C PRO A 139 8.50 -9.86 17.23
N GLY A 140 7.52 -9.05 17.63
CA GLY A 140 6.21 -9.52 18.08
C GLY A 140 5.27 -10.01 16.97
N ALA A 141 5.61 -9.78 15.69
CA ALA A 141 4.84 -10.29 14.56
C ALA A 141 5.27 -11.73 14.22
N SER A 142 4.34 -12.66 14.33
CA SER A 142 4.56 -14.09 14.06
C SER A 142 4.73 -14.42 12.58
N ALA A 143 5.12 -15.64 12.25
CA ALA A 143 5.16 -16.13 10.87
C ALA A 143 3.76 -16.12 10.23
N SER A 144 2.70 -16.41 11.00
CA SER A 144 1.31 -16.31 10.54
C SER A 144 0.91 -14.87 10.23
N ASP A 145 1.35 -13.90 11.05
CA ASP A 145 1.11 -12.48 10.81
C ASP A 145 1.79 -12.01 9.52
N ARG A 146 3.03 -12.45 9.29
CA ARG A 146 3.75 -12.16 8.04
C ARG A 146 3.01 -12.71 6.82
N ALA A 147 2.52 -13.95 6.87
CA ALA A 147 1.75 -14.55 5.78
C ALA A 147 0.44 -13.78 5.50
N GLN A 148 -0.24 -13.28 6.54
CA GLN A 148 -1.41 -12.42 6.35
C GLN A 148 -1.06 -11.10 5.66
N VAL A 149 0.05 -10.46 6.05
CA VAL A 149 0.53 -9.24 5.40
C VAL A 149 0.88 -9.50 3.95
N GLU A 150 1.60 -10.58 3.65
CA GLU A 150 1.93 -10.97 2.28
C GLU A 150 0.68 -11.14 1.42
N ALA A 151 -0.36 -11.80 1.94
CA ALA A 151 -1.63 -11.96 1.24
C ALA A 151 -2.31 -10.62 0.94
N VAL A 152 -2.20 -9.64 1.85
CA VAL A 152 -2.73 -8.28 1.64
C VAL A 152 -1.92 -7.54 0.58
N VAL A 153 -0.60 -7.48 0.70
CA VAL A 153 0.24 -6.67 -0.20
C VAL A 153 0.34 -7.28 -1.60
N ALA A 154 0.24 -8.61 -1.73
CA ALA A 154 0.20 -9.30 -3.02
C ALA A 154 -0.98 -8.86 -3.91
N THR A 155 -2.02 -8.26 -3.33
CA THR A 155 -3.14 -7.69 -4.10
C THR A 155 -2.75 -6.45 -4.90
N THR A 156 -1.64 -5.81 -4.54
CA THR A 156 -1.16 -4.55 -5.13
C THR A 156 0.17 -4.68 -5.87
N GLY A 157 0.80 -5.86 -5.85
CA GLY A 157 2.04 -6.12 -6.56
C GLY A 157 3.02 -7.03 -5.79
N ALA A 158 4.31 -6.88 -6.06
CA ALA A 158 5.37 -7.63 -5.41
C ALA A 158 5.83 -7.00 -4.09
N HIS A 159 6.54 -7.78 -3.28
CA HIS A 159 7.10 -7.28 -2.01
C HIS A 159 8.47 -7.90 -1.72
N VAL A 160 9.20 -7.27 -0.80
CA VAL A 160 10.46 -7.75 -0.24
C VAL A 160 10.47 -7.52 1.27
N TRP A 161 10.91 -8.54 2.04
CA TRP A 161 11.13 -8.42 3.48
C TRP A 161 12.51 -7.83 3.76
N LEU A 162 12.54 -6.87 4.67
CA LEU A 162 13.74 -6.19 5.13
C LEU A 162 14.14 -6.70 6.52
N GLN A 163 15.44 -6.71 6.78
CA GLN A 163 15.98 -7.16 8.07
C GLN A 163 15.95 -6.05 9.13
N ARG A 164 16.05 -4.78 8.72
CA ARG A 164 16.10 -3.62 9.61
C ARG A 164 15.02 -2.63 9.22
N GLU A 165 14.39 -2.01 10.22
CA GLU A 165 13.40 -0.97 9.98
C GLU A 165 13.97 0.24 9.22
N SER A 166 15.25 0.58 9.46
CA SER A 166 15.94 1.68 8.77
C SER A 166 16.02 1.50 7.26
N ASP A 167 15.99 0.25 6.77
CA ASP A 167 16.07 -0.02 5.33
C ASP A 167 14.81 0.44 4.59
N LEU A 168 13.69 0.70 5.30
CA LEU A 168 12.49 1.30 4.72
C LEU A 168 12.72 2.74 4.22
N ASP A 169 13.68 3.47 4.80
CA ASP A 169 14.03 4.82 4.33
C ASP A 169 14.73 4.72 2.95
N THR A 170 15.60 3.72 2.78
CA THR A 170 16.22 3.40 1.49
C THR A 170 15.18 2.96 0.45
N VAL A 171 14.24 2.10 0.85
CA VAL A 171 13.10 1.71 -0.02
C VAL A 171 12.27 2.92 -0.41
N THR A 172 12.05 3.87 0.50
CA THR A 172 11.32 5.11 0.21
C THR A 172 12.01 5.90 -0.89
N ALA A 173 13.34 6.08 -0.80
CA ALA A 173 14.12 6.81 -1.80
C ALA A 173 14.15 6.07 -3.15
N LEU A 174 14.39 4.76 -3.15
CA LEU A 174 14.55 3.96 -4.37
C LEU A 174 13.21 3.64 -5.06
N SER A 175 12.29 3.05 -4.33
CA SER A 175 11.03 2.48 -4.84
C SER A 175 9.83 3.38 -4.57
N GLY A 176 9.73 3.98 -3.39
CA GLY A 176 8.64 4.88 -3.03
C GLY A 176 8.59 6.11 -3.92
N SER A 177 9.76 6.76 -4.14
CA SER A 177 9.93 7.91 -5.03
C SER A 177 10.16 7.52 -6.49
N GLY A 178 10.54 6.27 -6.76
CA GLY A 178 10.88 5.74 -8.07
C GLY A 178 9.91 6.08 -9.20
N PRO A 179 8.58 5.99 -9.01
CA PRO A 179 7.61 6.37 -10.03
C PRO A 179 7.75 7.82 -10.52
N ALA A 180 8.14 8.75 -9.64
CA ALA A 180 8.37 10.14 -10.03
C ALA A 180 9.57 10.26 -10.99
N TYR A 181 10.61 9.47 -10.78
CA TYR A 181 11.77 9.43 -11.68
C TYR A 181 11.37 8.91 -13.06
N VAL A 182 10.59 7.83 -13.09
CA VAL A 182 10.08 7.27 -14.35
C VAL A 182 9.22 8.29 -15.09
N PHE A 183 8.30 8.98 -14.40
CA PHE A 183 7.45 10.00 -15.03
C PHE A 183 8.25 11.16 -15.59
N TYR A 184 9.31 11.60 -14.90
CA TYR A 184 10.20 12.63 -15.39
C TYR A 184 10.94 12.20 -16.69
N PHE A 185 11.44 10.96 -16.74
CA PHE A 185 12.04 10.43 -17.96
C PHE A 185 11.04 10.31 -19.12
N LEU A 186 9.81 9.83 -18.83
CA LEU A 186 8.75 9.73 -19.83
C LEU A 186 8.37 11.10 -20.40
N GLU A 187 8.31 12.14 -19.55
CA GLU A 187 8.06 13.52 -19.97
C GLU A 187 9.18 14.01 -20.88
N ALA A 188 10.46 13.88 -20.47
CA ALA A 188 11.62 14.29 -21.25
C ALA A 188 11.70 13.57 -22.62
N MET A 189 11.45 12.26 -22.66
CA MET A 189 11.43 11.49 -23.92
C MET A 189 10.30 11.94 -24.85
N ARG A 190 9.10 12.18 -24.29
CA ARG A 190 7.98 12.71 -25.06
C ARG A 190 8.30 14.06 -25.68
N GLU A 191 8.84 14.99 -24.89
CA GLU A 191 9.21 16.33 -25.37
C GLU A 191 10.28 16.26 -26.45
N ALA A 192 11.33 15.45 -26.26
CA ALA A 192 12.35 15.22 -27.28
C ALA A 192 11.74 14.68 -28.59
N GLY A 193 10.83 13.71 -28.51
CA GLY A 193 10.13 13.17 -29.69
C GLY A 193 9.33 14.24 -30.42
N ILE A 194 8.65 15.13 -29.71
CA ILE A 194 7.91 16.25 -30.31
C ILE A 194 8.86 17.23 -31.01
N HIS A 195 9.97 17.60 -30.37
CA HIS A 195 10.99 18.47 -30.97
C HIS A 195 11.63 17.87 -32.22
N MET A 196 11.70 16.54 -32.32
CA MET A 196 12.17 15.81 -33.50
C MET A 196 11.10 15.62 -34.59
N GLY A 197 9.87 16.17 -34.40
CA GLY A 197 8.82 16.19 -35.42
C GLY A 197 7.73 15.12 -35.25
N LEU A 198 7.71 14.35 -34.19
CA LEU A 198 6.59 13.44 -33.89
C LEU A 198 5.39 14.21 -33.34
N ASP A 199 4.19 13.73 -33.60
CA ASP A 199 3.03 14.21 -32.84
C ASP A 199 3.07 13.74 -31.39
N ALA A 200 2.39 14.46 -30.48
CA ALA A 200 2.46 14.24 -29.05
C ALA A 200 1.96 12.84 -28.61
N ALA A 201 0.97 12.28 -29.30
CA ALA A 201 0.41 10.96 -28.99
C ALA A 201 1.39 9.84 -29.36
N THR A 202 2.02 9.96 -30.53
CA THR A 202 3.07 9.03 -30.99
C THR A 202 4.29 9.08 -30.09
N ALA A 203 4.79 10.28 -29.75
CA ALA A 203 5.92 10.45 -28.85
C ALA A 203 5.66 9.84 -27.47
N GLN A 204 4.47 10.08 -26.89
CA GLN A 204 4.07 9.49 -25.61
C GLN A 204 3.97 7.97 -25.66
N LYS A 205 3.37 7.41 -26.72
CA LYS A 205 3.23 5.96 -26.90
C LYS A 205 4.59 5.27 -27.00
N LEU A 206 5.54 5.87 -27.74
CA LEU A 206 6.90 5.35 -27.88
C LEU A 206 7.64 5.40 -26.53
N ALA A 207 7.57 6.52 -25.82
CA ALA A 207 8.23 6.67 -24.52
C ALA A 207 7.74 5.61 -23.51
N ILE A 208 6.43 5.49 -23.33
CA ILE A 208 5.84 4.50 -22.40
C ILE A 208 6.19 3.08 -22.82
N GLY A 209 6.02 2.73 -24.11
CA GLY A 209 6.32 1.39 -24.62
C GLY A 209 7.78 1.00 -24.43
N THR A 210 8.71 1.95 -24.61
CA THR A 210 10.15 1.74 -24.39
C THR A 210 10.44 1.41 -22.94
N PHE A 211 9.90 2.19 -21.98
CA PHE A 211 10.12 1.93 -20.54
C PHE A 211 9.54 0.59 -20.11
N VAL A 212 8.32 0.28 -20.55
CA VAL A 212 7.67 -1.01 -20.24
C VAL A 212 8.50 -2.17 -20.79
N GLY A 213 8.92 -2.09 -22.06
CA GLY A 213 9.71 -3.14 -22.71
C GLY A 213 11.09 -3.31 -22.10
N ALA A 214 11.81 -2.21 -21.85
CA ALA A 214 13.14 -2.26 -21.25
C ALA A 214 13.09 -2.81 -19.82
N SER A 215 12.09 -2.39 -19.00
CA SER A 215 11.93 -2.92 -17.65
C SER A 215 11.58 -4.41 -17.65
N ALA A 216 10.74 -4.85 -18.60
CA ALA A 216 10.41 -6.27 -18.74
C ALA A 216 11.62 -7.11 -19.20
N LEU A 217 12.45 -6.56 -20.10
CA LEU A 217 13.69 -7.21 -20.53
C LEU A 217 14.67 -7.35 -19.38
N ALA A 218 14.88 -6.28 -18.60
CA ALA A 218 15.75 -6.31 -17.42
C ALA A 218 15.24 -7.32 -16.35
N ALA A 219 13.93 -7.40 -16.16
CA ALA A 219 13.33 -8.35 -15.22
C ALA A 219 13.43 -9.82 -15.66
N ALA A 220 13.58 -10.07 -16.96
CA ALA A 220 13.73 -11.41 -17.53
C ALA A 220 15.19 -11.85 -17.71
N SER A 221 16.16 -10.94 -17.52
CA SER A 221 17.58 -11.22 -17.63
C SER A 221 18.18 -11.65 -16.30
N ASP A 222 19.10 -12.61 -16.34
CA ASP A 222 19.99 -12.97 -15.20
C ASP A 222 21.20 -12.03 -15.10
N GLU A 223 21.44 -11.19 -16.12
CA GLU A 223 22.53 -10.21 -16.15
C GLU A 223 22.06 -8.85 -15.61
N PRO A 224 22.93 -8.11 -14.92
CA PRO A 224 22.59 -6.78 -14.44
C PRO A 224 22.39 -5.79 -15.60
N PRO A 225 21.57 -4.74 -15.42
CA PRO A 225 21.19 -3.82 -16.51
C PRO A 225 22.34 -3.05 -17.17
N GLU A 226 23.52 -2.98 -16.55
CA GLU A 226 24.73 -2.32 -17.07
C GLU A 226 25.53 -3.18 -18.07
N VAL A 227 25.14 -4.44 -18.27
CA VAL A 227 25.75 -5.38 -19.24
C VAL A 227 24.92 -5.44 -20.50
#